data_e5d97a1eb6516615b1b4f500104fd173
#
_entry.id   e5d97a1eb6516615b1b4f500104fd173
#
_cell.length_a   1.000
_cell.length_b   1.000
_cell.length_c   1.000
_cell.angle_alpha   90.00
_cell.angle_beta   90.00
_cell.angle_gamma   90.00
#
_symmetry.space_group_name_H-M   'P 1'
#
loop_
_entity.id
_entity.type
_entity.pdbx_description
1 polymer ?
#
loop_
_entity_poly.entity_id
_entity_poly.type
_entity_poly.pdbx_seq_one_letter_code
_entity_poly.pdbx_strand_id
1 'polypeptide(L)'
;MSEIGDRPAPVRAADPRSGVYALGAMDPSGELVDRSGVSDDDLAQIDELMRALGGLRDTEQRLSEASLQYMRLNQTDMRALQFLIAAGHQGQLATPGAIAAHLSISTASTTKLLDRLERGGHIVREQHPSDRRALVISITAETRRAAIETVGRHHARRFHAAARLTPAEREIVTRFLRDVAAEIDLGDAGWASSD
;
A
#
# COMPACT_ATOMS: atom_id res chain seq x y z
N MET A 1 40.44 28.59 18.15
CA MET A 1 40.10 28.18 16.76
C MET A 1 40.07 26.66 16.79
N SER A 2 38.91 26.11 16.96
CA SER A 2 38.71 24.65 17.01
C SER A 2 37.93 24.27 15.75
N GLU A 3 38.57 23.53 14.87
CA GLU A 3 37.96 22.91 13.70
C GLU A 3 36.97 21.80 14.17
N ILE A 4 35.72 22.06 13.94
CA ILE A 4 34.68 21.01 14.07
C ILE A 4 34.73 20.22 12.77
N GLY A 5 35.39 19.03 12.83
CA GLY A 5 35.41 18.07 11.74
C GLY A 5 34.03 17.60 11.40
N ASP A 6 33.61 17.88 10.16
CA ASP A 6 32.43 17.34 9.53
C ASP A 6 32.58 15.81 9.38
N ARG A 7 31.91 15.10 10.26
CA ARG A 7 31.89 13.62 10.24
C ARG A 7 30.81 13.17 9.26
N PRO A 8 31.16 12.56 8.12
CA PRO A 8 30.14 12.08 7.20
C PRO A 8 29.22 11.09 7.90
N ALA A 9 27.91 11.27 7.70
CA ALA A 9 26.89 10.37 8.21
C ALA A 9 27.20 8.93 7.76
N PRO A 10 26.98 7.92 8.61
CA PRO A 10 27.25 6.53 8.24
C PRO A 10 26.39 6.16 7.03
N VAL A 11 27.04 5.74 5.95
CA VAL A 11 26.42 5.13 4.78
C VAL A 11 25.67 3.89 5.31
N ARG A 12 24.37 3.99 5.32
CA ARG A 12 23.49 2.88 5.69
C ARG A 12 23.79 1.73 4.73
N ALA A 13 24.29 0.61 5.24
CA ALA A 13 24.54 -0.58 4.45
C ALA A 13 23.29 -0.86 3.60
N ALA A 14 23.46 -1.02 2.29
CA ALA A 14 22.38 -1.35 1.38
C ALA A 14 21.72 -2.64 1.86
N ASP A 15 20.41 -2.61 2.06
CA ASP A 15 19.64 -3.81 2.42
C ASP A 15 19.82 -4.82 1.27
N PRO A 16 20.28 -6.06 1.53
CA PRO A 16 20.47 -7.09 0.49
C PRO A 16 19.22 -7.33 -0.37
N ARG A 17 18.04 -6.97 0.16
CA ARG A 17 16.75 -7.11 -0.54
C ARG A 17 16.55 -6.06 -1.64
N SER A 18 17.17 -4.89 -1.53
CA SER A 18 17.07 -3.86 -2.57
C SER A 18 17.79 -4.25 -3.86
N GLY A 19 18.72 -5.21 -3.80
CA GLY A 19 19.40 -5.75 -4.98
C GLY A 19 18.50 -6.62 -5.87
N VAL A 20 17.43 -7.18 -5.34
CA VAL A 20 16.52 -8.06 -6.09
C VAL A 20 15.79 -7.31 -7.21
N TYR A 21 15.62 -5.99 -7.08
CA TYR A 21 14.94 -5.17 -8.08
C TYR A 21 15.86 -4.56 -9.13
N ALA A 22 17.17 -4.79 -9.05
CA ALA A 22 18.11 -4.35 -10.08
C ALA A 22 18.03 -5.29 -11.28
N LEU A 23 17.95 -4.74 -12.50
CA LEU A 23 17.91 -5.51 -13.75
C LEU A 23 19.07 -6.51 -13.85
N GLY A 24 20.26 -6.12 -13.41
CA GLY A 24 21.44 -7.00 -13.39
C GLY A 24 21.31 -8.21 -12.47
N ALA A 25 20.45 -8.16 -11.44
CA ALA A 25 20.19 -9.29 -10.55
C ALA A 25 19.05 -10.18 -11.03
N MET A 26 18.05 -9.60 -11.70
CA MET A 26 16.86 -10.33 -12.17
C MET A 26 17.06 -10.93 -13.57
N ASP A 27 17.84 -10.27 -14.41
CA ASP A 27 18.09 -10.66 -15.80
C ASP A 27 19.57 -10.46 -16.16
N PRO A 28 20.49 -11.23 -15.54
CA PRO A 28 21.92 -11.07 -15.79
C PRO A 28 22.33 -11.39 -17.24
N SER A 29 21.59 -12.28 -17.90
CA SER A 29 21.83 -12.69 -19.28
C SER A 29 21.16 -11.79 -20.34
N GLY A 30 20.25 -10.89 -19.95
CA GLY A 30 19.50 -10.06 -20.89
C GLY A 30 18.46 -10.82 -21.73
N GLU A 31 17.94 -11.92 -21.17
CA GLU A 31 16.92 -12.75 -21.85
C GLU A 31 15.52 -12.15 -21.79
N LEU A 32 15.23 -11.36 -20.74
CA LEU A 32 13.93 -10.76 -20.52
C LEU A 32 13.83 -9.35 -21.11
N VAL A 33 14.94 -8.60 -21.09
CA VAL A 33 14.98 -7.19 -21.53
C VAL A 33 16.10 -6.99 -22.54
N ASP A 34 15.74 -6.61 -23.78
CA ASP A 34 16.73 -6.19 -24.78
C ASP A 34 17.33 -4.83 -24.39
N ARG A 35 18.64 -4.82 -24.12
CA ARG A 35 19.40 -3.65 -23.68
C ARG A 35 20.27 -3.07 -24.80
N SER A 36 20.21 -3.64 -26.00
CA SER A 36 21.16 -3.33 -27.10
C SER A 36 21.13 -1.90 -27.62
N GLY A 37 20.08 -1.11 -27.25
CA GLY A 37 19.94 0.30 -27.64
C GLY A 37 20.10 1.30 -26.49
N VAL A 38 20.50 0.87 -25.29
CA VAL A 38 20.54 1.71 -24.09
C VAL A 38 21.99 1.93 -23.68
N SER A 39 22.37 3.18 -23.41
CA SER A 39 23.73 3.50 -22.94
C SER A 39 23.97 2.99 -21.51
N ASP A 40 25.23 2.76 -21.13
CA ASP A 40 25.59 2.33 -19.77
C ASP A 40 25.15 3.34 -18.70
N ASP A 41 25.20 4.64 -19.02
CA ASP A 41 24.74 5.70 -18.12
C ASP A 41 23.22 5.66 -17.93
N ASP A 42 22.45 5.44 -18.98
CA ASP A 42 21.00 5.28 -18.90
C ASP A 42 20.63 4.00 -18.14
N LEU A 43 21.33 2.90 -18.38
CA LEU A 43 21.13 1.65 -17.63
C LEU A 43 21.36 1.86 -16.14
N ALA A 44 22.42 2.58 -15.75
CA ALA A 44 22.71 2.90 -14.35
C ALA A 44 21.58 3.75 -13.71
N GLN A 45 21.04 4.73 -14.46
CA GLN A 45 19.91 5.55 -13.99
C GLN A 45 18.62 4.74 -13.85
N ILE A 46 18.33 3.86 -14.81
CA ILE A 46 17.17 2.96 -14.76
C ILE A 46 17.29 2.01 -13.57
N ASP A 47 18.45 1.43 -13.33
CA ASP A 47 18.70 0.56 -12.17
C ASP A 47 18.50 1.29 -10.83
N GLU A 48 18.93 2.55 -10.73
CA GLU A 48 18.70 3.36 -9.52
C GLU A 48 17.20 3.62 -9.31
N LEU A 49 16.47 3.92 -10.39
CA LEU A 49 15.04 4.12 -10.34
C LEU A 49 14.30 2.84 -9.90
N MET A 50 14.69 1.67 -10.44
CA MET A 50 14.11 0.39 -10.04
C MET A 50 14.42 0.05 -8.58
N ARG A 51 15.64 0.30 -8.12
CA ARG A 51 16.01 0.14 -6.71
C ARG A 51 15.21 1.06 -5.79
N ALA A 52 14.99 2.30 -6.18
CA ALA A 52 14.18 3.26 -5.42
C ALA A 52 12.72 2.79 -5.32
N LEU A 53 12.13 2.30 -6.42
CA LEU A 53 10.78 1.73 -6.46
C LEU A 53 10.67 0.48 -5.57
N GLY A 54 11.64 -0.42 -5.64
CA GLY A 54 11.73 -1.59 -4.78
C GLY A 54 11.83 -1.21 -3.29
N GLY A 55 12.68 -0.26 -2.95
CA GLY A 55 12.82 0.26 -1.58
C GLY A 55 11.55 0.91 -1.04
N LEU A 56 10.77 1.59 -1.89
CA LEU A 56 9.44 2.09 -1.52
C LEU A 56 8.50 0.94 -1.20
N ARG A 57 8.41 -0.08 -2.06
CA ARG A 57 7.58 -1.27 -1.85
C ARG A 57 7.91 -1.99 -0.54
N ASP A 58 9.19 -2.22 -0.27
CA ASP A 58 9.64 -2.85 0.97
C ASP A 58 9.27 -2.02 2.21
N THR A 59 9.35 -0.71 2.11
CA THR A 59 8.97 0.19 3.20
C THR A 59 7.47 0.16 3.45
N GLU A 60 6.65 0.12 2.40
CA GLU A 60 5.20 -0.02 2.47
C GLU A 60 4.80 -1.36 3.09
N GLN A 61 5.47 -2.44 2.70
CA GLN A 61 5.23 -3.77 3.26
C GLN A 61 5.54 -3.80 4.76
N ARG A 62 6.71 -3.31 5.19
CA ARG A 62 7.06 -3.23 6.62
C ARG A 62 6.07 -2.39 7.42
N LEU A 63 5.59 -1.28 6.85
CA LEU A 63 4.60 -0.44 7.49
C LEU A 63 3.26 -1.17 7.64
N SER A 64 2.84 -1.88 6.60
CA SER A 64 1.62 -2.69 6.62
C SER A 64 1.70 -3.77 7.71
N GLU A 65 2.78 -4.53 7.75
CA GLU A 65 3.02 -5.57 8.74
C GLU A 65 3.01 -5.01 10.18
N ALA A 66 3.72 -3.91 10.42
CA ALA A 66 3.74 -3.25 11.72
C ALA A 66 2.35 -2.75 12.14
N SER A 67 1.56 -2.22 11.20
CA SER A 67 0.20 -1.76 11.47
C SER A 67 -0.74 -2.92 11.80
N LEU A 68 -0.66 -4.03 11.07
CA LEU A 68 -1.42 -5.25 11.34
C LEU A 68 -1.10 -5.81 12.73
N GLN A 69 0.19 -5.87 13.08
CA GLN A 69 0.65 -6.33 14.37
C GLN A 69 0.17 -5.43 15.52
N TYR A 70 0.32 -4.11 15.36
CA TYR A 70 -0.11 -3.12 16.35
C TYR A 70 -1.61 -3.21 16.64
N MET A 71 -2.42 -3.34 15.60
CA MET A 71 -3.88 -3.44 15.71
C MET A 71 -4.38 -4.86 15.97
N ARG A 72 -3.50 -5.88 15.98
CA ARG A 72 -3.84 -7.31 16.10
C ARG A 72 -4.84 -7.78 15.05
N LEU A 73 -4.66 -7.33 13.82
CA LEU A 73 -5.52 -7.59 12.67
C LEU A 73 -4.77 -8.44 11.63
N ASN A 74 -5.52 -9.15 10.82
CA ASN A 74 -4.99 -9.69 9.57
C ASN A 74 -5.25 -8.74 8.39
N GLN A 75 -4.72 -9.08 7.21
CA GLN A 75 -4.84 -8.25 6.03
C GLN A 75 -6.30 -8.02 5.57
N THR A 76 -7.13 -9.05 5.65
CA THR A 76 -8.55 -8.95 5.29
C THR A 76 -9.31 -8.05 6.27
N ASP A 77 -9.00 -8.14 7.56
CA ASP A 77 -9.54 -7.26 8.59
C ASP A 77 -9.19 -5.79 8.31
N MET A 78 -7.93 -5.53 7.99
CA MET A 78 -7.46 -4.17 7.66
C MET A 78 -8.16 -3.62 6.43
N ARG A 79 -8.32 -4.41 5.37
CA ARG A 79 -9.07 -3.99 4.16
C ARG A 79 -10.53 -3.66 4.48
N ALA A 80 -11.18 -4.44 5.33
CA ALA A 80 -12.53 -4.14 5.79
C ALA A 80 -12.61 -2.80 6.54
N LEU A 81 -11.68 -2.56 7.48
CA LEU A 81 -11.65 -1.30 8.23
C LEU A 81 -11.33 -0.10 7.33
N GLN A 82 -10.45 -0.24 6.34
CA GLN A 82 -10.17 0.81 5.36
C GLN A 82 -11.42 1.15 4.53
N PHE A 83 -12.17 0.14 4.09
CA PHE A 83 -13.45 0.34 3.41
C PHE A 83 -14.46 1.09 4.30
N LEU A 84 -14.59 0.70 5.57
CA LEU A 84 -15.50 1.36 6.52
C LEU A 84 -15.11 2.82 6.78
N ILE A 85 -13.81 3.12 6.85
CA ILE A 85 -13.31 4.49 7.00
C ILE A 85 -13.66 5.32 5.77
N ALA A 86 -13.42 4.79 4.57
CA ALA A 86 -13.71 5.47 3.32
C ALA A 86 -15.22 5.74 3.15
N ALA A 87 -16.06 4.74 3.41
CA ALA A 87 -17.52 4.86 3.39
C ALA A 87 -18.00 5.95 4.37
N GLY A 88 -17.47 5.94 5.59
CA GLY A 88 -17.80 6.94 6.60
C GLY A 88 -17.41 8.37 6.20
N HIS A 89 -16.28 8.57 5.53
CA HIS A 89 -15.89 9.88 5.00
C HIS A 89 -16.79 10.36 3.87
N GLN A 90 -17.38 9.43 3.12
CA GLN A 90 -18.33 9.73 2.03
C GLN A 90 -19.79 9.84 2.49
N GLY A 91 -20.05 9.68 3.80
CA GLY A 91 -21.41 9.66 4.35
C GLY A 91 -22.22 8.43 3.92
N GLN A 92 -21.55 7.36 3.46
CA GLN A 92 -22.20 6.13 3.02
C GLN A 92 -22.37 5.15 4.18
N LEU A 93 -23.51 4.49 4.22
CA LEU A 93 -23.79 3.43 5.19
C LEU A 93 -23.21 2.10 4.68
N ALA A 94 -22.26 1.54 5.40
CA ALA A 94 -21.66 0.27 5.04
C ALA A 94 -22.49 -0.90 5.57
N THR A 95 -22.98 -1.75 4.68
CA THR A 95 -23.70 -2.98 5.01
C THR A 95 -22.77 -4.20 4.91
N PRO A 96 -23.11 -5.35 5.55
CA PRO A 96 -22.37 -6.60 5.37
C PRO A 96 -22.23 -7.01 3.90
N GLY A 97 -23.28 -6.79 3.09
CA GLY A 97 -23.27 -7.08 1.66
C GLY A 97 -22.29 -6.20 0.89
N ALA A 98 -22.20 -4.89 1.21
CA ALA A 98 -21.25 -3.97 0.59
C ALA A 98 -19.80 -4.36 0.95
N ILE A 99 -19.55 -4.79 2.20
CA ILE A 99 -18.24 -5.28 2.64
C ILE A 99 -17.87 -6.57 1.89
N ALA A 100 -18.79 -7.51 1.76
CA ALA A 100 -18.60 -8.77 1.03
C ALA A 100 -18.20 -8.51 -0.43
N ALA A 101 -18.93 -7.62 -1.10
CA ALA A 101 -18.67 -7.22 -2.49
C ALA A 101 -17.31 -6.56 -2.64
N HIS A 102 -16.97 -5.59 -1.76
CA HIS A 102 -15.68 -4.90 -1.80
C HIS A 102 -14.48 -5.82 -1.59
N LEU A 103 -14.63 -6.81 -0.69
CA LEU A 103 -13.55 -7.75 -0.37
C LEU A 103 -13.52 -8.97 -1.30
N SER A 104 -14.54 -9.14 -2.16
CA SER A 104 -14.73 -10.32 -3.01
C SER A 104 -14.74 -11.61 -2.20
N ILE A 105 -15.48 -11.63 -1.07
CA ILE A 105 -15.60 -12.81 -0.18
C ILE A 105 -17.05 -13.23 0.00
N SER A 106 -17.26 -14.50 0.37
CA SER A 106 -18.59 -15.04 0.62
C SER A 106 -19.28 -14.42 1.84
N THR A 107 -20.63 -14.47 1.88
CA THR A 107 -21.43 -14.03 3.04
C THR A 107 -20.99 -14.70 4.34
N ALA A 108 -20.71 -16.01 4.29
CA ALA A 108 -20.24 -16.76 5.46
C ALA A 108 -18.87 -16.26 5.97
N SER A 109 -17.94 -15.95 5.05
CA SER A 109 -16.65 -15.36 5.39
C SER A 109 -16.80 -13.94 5.96
N THR A 110 -17.72 -13.15 5.41
CA THR A 110 -18.04 -11.81 5.90
C THR A 110 -18.61 -11.86 7.32
N THR A 111 -19.51 -12.78 7.62
CA THR A 111 -20.05 -12.96 8.98
C THR A 111 -18.91 -13.25 9.97
N LYS A 112 -18.04 -14.21 9.67
CA LYS A 112 -16.89 -14.57 10.52
C LYS A 112 -15.93 -13.38 10.72
N LEU A 113 -15.67 -12.62 9.67
CA LEU A 113 -14.83 -11.42 9.70
C LEU A 113 -15.45 -10.36 10.63
N LEU A 114 -16.74 -10.05 10.45
CA LEU A 114 -17.43 -9.05 11.26
C LEU A 114 -17.53 -9.49 12.73
N ASP A 115 -17.78 -10.77 13.01
CA ASP A 115 -17.80 -11.31 14.38
C ASP A 115 -16.44 -11.19 15.07
N ARG A 116 -15.33 -11.37 14.34
CA ARG A 116 -13.98 -11.20 14.85
C ARG A 116 -13.69 -9.72 15.13
N LEU A 117 -14.01 -8.84 14.19
CA LEU A 117 -13.80 -7.40 14.34
C LEU A 117 -14.61 -6.79 15.49
N GLU A 118 -15.86 -7.23 15.66
CA GLU A 118 -16.72 -6.78 16.75
C GLU A 118 -16.22 -7.28 18.12
N ARG A 119 -15.85 -8.57 18.23
CA ARG A 119 -15.21 -9.11 19.44
C ARG A 119 -13.88 -8.42 19.78
N GLY A 120 -13.14 -7.98 18.77
CA GLY A 120 -11.92 -7.18 18.93
C GLY A 120 -12.17 -5.71 19.28
N GLY A 121 -13.43 -5.27 19.35
CA GLY A 121 -13.78 -3.87 19.65
C GLY A 121 -13.48 -2.90 18.49
N HIS A 122 -13.32 -3.42 17.27
CA HIS A 122 -12.96 -2.58 16.11
C HIS A 122 -14.18 -1.98 15.41
N ILE A 123 -15.30 -2.66 15.47
CA ILE A 123 -16.56 -2.24 14.83
C ILE A 123 -17.75 -2.35 15.80
N VAL A 124 -18.83 -1.67 15.45
CA VAL A 124 -20.17 -1.84 16.02
C VAL A 124 -21.15 -2.15 14.91
N ARG A 125 -22.20 -2.94 15.24
CA ARG A 125 -23.34 -3.24 14.36
C ARG A 125 -24.55 -2.49 14.88
N GLU A 126 -25.20 -1.75 14.00
CA GLU A 126 -26.38 -0.97 14.31
C GLU A 126 -27.50 -1.31 13.32
N GLN A 127 -28.76 -1.07 13.69
CA GLN A 127 -29.85 -1.20 12.74
C GLN A 127 -29.78 -0.09 11.68
N HIS A 128 -30.07 -0.47 10.43
CA HIS A 128 -30.14 0.52 9.36
C HIS A 128 -31.31 1.49 9.61
N PRO A 129 -31.10 2.81 9.48
CA PRO A 129 -32.10 3.82 9.88
C PRO A 129 -33.42 3.74 9.09
N SER A 130 -33.40 3.22 7.87
CA SER A 130 -34.60 3.09 7.01
C SER A 130 -35.03 1.64 6.72
N ASP A 131 -34.22 0.64 7.06
CA ASP A 131 -34.52 -0.78 6.84
C ASP A 131 -34.20 -1.61 8.11
N ARG A 132 -35.22 -1.91 8.88
CA ARG A 132 -35.06 -2.70 10.13
C ARG A 132 -34.51 -4.11 9.92
N ARG A 133 -34.45 -4.62 8.69
CA ARG A 133 -33.91 -5.94 8.39
C ARG A 133 -32.42 -5.88 8.04
N ALA A 134 -31.90 -4.70 7.75
CA ALA A 134 -30.52 -4.49 7.40
C ALA A 134 -29.69 -4.02 8.62
N LEU A 135 -28.42 -4.36 8.58
CA LEU A 135 -27.41 -3.86 9.54
C LEU A 135 -26.51 -2.85 8.85
N VAL A 136 -26.08 -1.87 9.63
CA VAL A 136 -25.00 -0.94 9.30
C VAL A 136 -23.80 -1.27 10.18
N ILE A 137 -22.63 -1.27 9.57
CA ILE A 137 -21.36 -1.53 10.23
C ILE A 137 -20.58 -0.22 10.31
N SER A 138 -20.18 0.15 11.51
CA SER A 138 -19.39 1.36 11.77
C SER A 138 -18.12 1.01 12.53
N ILE A 139 -17.04 1.77 12.30
CA ILE A 139 -15.81 1.61 13.09
C ILE A 139 -15.96 2.32 14.45
N THR A 140 -15.34 1.76 15.48
CA THR A 140 -15.28 2.41 16.79
C THR A 140 -14.37 3.64 16.76
N ALA A 141 -14.59 4.58 17.68
CA ALA A 141 -13.76 5.78 17.82
C ALA A 141 -12.29 5.43 18.14
N GLU A 142 -12.06 4.36 18.89
CA GLU A 142 -10.73 3.86 19.22
C GLU A 142 -10.00 3.33 17.99
N THR A 143 -10.65 2.48 17.21
CA THR A 143 -10.09 1.96 15.95
C THR A 143 -9.83 3.07 14.93
N ARG A 144 -10.72 4.06 14.85
CA ARG A 144 -10.49 5.24 14.00
C ARG A 144 -9.24 6.00 14.41
N ARG A 145 -9.03 6.22 15.71
CA ARG A 145 -7.81 6.88 16.20
C ARG A 145 -6.56 6.08 15.89
N ALA A 146 -6.58 4.78 16.16
CA ALA A 146 -5.46 3.89 15.85
C ALA A 146 -5.11 3.88 14.35
N ALA A 147 -6.13 3.85 13.48
CA ALA A 147 -5.94 3.92 12.03
C ALA A 147 -5.33 5.26 11.58
N ILE A 148 -5.73 6.39 12.17
CA ILE A 148 -5.13 7.70 11.89
C ILE A 148 -3.66 7.72 12.36
N GLU A 149 -3.38 7.20 13.54
CA GLU A 149 -2.03 7.21 14.12
C GLU A 149 -1.05 6.30 13.36
N THR A 150 -1.51 5.21 12.81
CA THR A 150 -0.69 4.27 12.03
C THR A 150 -0.67 4.66 10.55
N VAL A 151 -1.73 4.35 9.83
CA VAL A 151 -1.79 4.52 8.37
C VAL A 151 -1.90 5.99 7.96
N GLY A 152 -2.75 6.77 8.65
CA GLY A 152 -3.03 8.17 8.31
C GLY A 152 -1.80 9.06 8.37
N ARG A 153 -0.98 8.96 9.43
CA ARG A 153 0.27 9.74 9.56
C ARG A 153 1.28 9.41 8.47
N HIS A 154 1.33 8.17 8.01
CA HIS A 154 2.25 7.77 6.94
C HIS A 154 1.78 8.27 5.57
N HIS A 155 0.47 8.29 5.32
CA HIS A 155 -0.08 8.95 4.13
C HIS A 155 0.22 10.45 4.11
N ALA A 156 0.11 11.14 5.24
CA ALA A 156 0.47 12.54 5.35
C ALA A 156 1.96 12.80 5.03
N ARG A 157 2.86 11.90 5.42
CA ARG A 157 4.30 11.98 5.06
C ARG A 157 4.54 11.85 3.56
N ARG A 158 3.77 11.02 2.84
CA ARG A 158 3.83 10.93 1.37
C ARG A 158 3.46 12.25 0.72
N PHE A 159 2.43 12.94 1.24
CA PHE A 159 2.06 14.27 0.77
C PHE A 159 3.24 15.25 0.86
N HIS A 160 3.97 15.27 1.98
CA HIS A 160 5.14 16.13 2.12
C HIS A 160 6.25 15.81 1.12
N ALA A 161 6.47 14.54 0.78
CA ALA A 161 7.42 14.16 -0.26
C ALA A 161 6.98 14.70 -1.63
N ALA A 162 5.72 14.51 -2.01
CA ALA A 162 5.17 15.00 -3.27
C ALA A 162 5.12 16.55 -3.34
N ALA A 163 4.90 17.22 -2.20
CA ALA A 163 4.83 18.68 -2.14
C ALA A 163 6.20 19.36 -2.40
N ARG A 164 7.30 18.65 -2.20
CA ARG A 164 8.66 19.17 -2.52
C ARG A 164 8.98 19.16 -4.01
N LEU A 165 8.23 18.39 -4.79
CA LEU A 165 8.39 18.38 -6.25
C LEU A 165 7.74 19.62 -6.86
N THR A 166 8.30 20.11 -7.96
CA THR A 166 7.66 21.11 -8.82
C THR A 166 6.44 20.50 -9.54
N PRO A 167 5.54 21.32 -10.11
CA PRO A 167 4.43 20.79 -10.91
C PRO A 167 4.88 19.87 -12.05
N ALA A 168 5.92 20.25 -12.79
CA ALA A 168 6.44 19.45 -13.91
C ALA A 168 7.02 18.11 -13.44
N GLU A 169 7.76 18.10 -12.32
CA GLU A 169 8.28 16.83 -11.76
C GLU A 169 7.13 15.93 -11.29
N ARG A 170 6.07 16.48 -10.68
CA ARG A 170 4.88 15.69 -10.32
C ARG A 170 4.21 15.06 -11.53
N GLU A 171 4.12 15.75 -12.67
CA GLU A 171 3.57 15.21 -13.91
C GLU A 171 4.41 14.04 -14.42
N ILE A 172 5.75 14.17 -14.43
CA ILE A 172 6.67 13.10 -14.85
C ILE A 172 6.52 11.88 -13.95
N VAL A 173 6.57 12.06 -12.63
CA VAL A 173 6.42 10.98 -11.66
C VAL A 173 5.05 10.32 -11.76
N THR A 174 3.98 11.11 -11.93
CA THR A 174 2.61 10.57 -12.07
C THR A 174 2.47 9.72 -13.33
N ARG A 175 3.03 10.17 -14.45
CA ARG A 175 3.04 9.41 -15.70
C ARG A 175 3.82 8.11 -15.52
N PHE A 176 5.05 8.17 -15.04
CA PHE A 176 5.88 7.00 -14.80
C PHE A 176 5.18 5.94 -13.92
N LEU A 177 4.57 6.35 -12.80
CA LEU A 177 3.87 5.41 -11.91
C LEU A 177 2.63 4.78 -12.57
N ARG A 178 1.94 5.51 -13.44
CA ARG A 178 0.80 4.96 -14.20
C ARG A 178 1.26 3.98 -15.27
N ASP A 179 2.32 4.32 -15.98
CA ASP A 179 2.90 3.45 -17.01
C ASP A 179 3.38 2.14 -16.39
N VAL A 180 4.14 2.19 -15.28
CA VAL A 180 4.56 0.99 -14.54
C VAL A 180 3.36 0.16 -14.08
N ALA A 181 2.30 0.81 -13.55
CA ALA A 181 1.12 0.09 -13.10
C ALA A 181 0.40 -0.62 -14.25
N ALA A 182 0.34 0.01 -15.44
CA ALA A 182 -0.27 -0.59 -16.62
C ALA A 182 0.55 -1.78 -17.15
N GLU A 183 1.89 -1.67 -17.17
CA GLU A 183 2.78 -2.74 -17.64
C GLU A 183 2.76 -4.00 -16.77
N ILE A 184 2.48 -3.84 -15.46
CA ILE A 184 2.42 -4.98 -14.53
C ILE A 184 0.99 -5.43 -14.22
N ASP A 185 -0.01 -4.93 -14.95
CA ASP A 185 -1.41 -5.34 -14.74
C ASP A 185 -1.60 -6.82 -15.13
N LEU A 186 -2.28 -7.56 -14.24
CA LEU A 186 -2.56 -8.98 -14.43
C LEU A 186 -3.52 -9.27 -15.60
N GLY A 187 -4.16 -8.25 -16.19
CA GLY A 187 -5.07 -8.39 -17.32
C GLY A 187 -4.43 -9.10 -18.53
N ASP A 188 -3.14 -8.93 -18.73
CA ASP A 188 -2.36 -9.56 -19.83
C ASP A 188 -1.56 -10.80 -19.38
N ALA A 189 -1.62 -11.16 -18.10
CA ALA A 189 -0.89 -12.30 -17.55
C ALA A 189 -1.64 -13.62 -17.85
N GLY A 190 -1.34 -14.26 -18.97
CA GLY A 190 -1.98 -15.52 -19.41
C GLY A 190 -1.94 -16.65 -18.38
N TRP A 191 -0.99 -16.61 -17.42
CA TRP A 191 -0.90 -17.55 -16.29
C TRP A 191 -1.90 -17.23 -15.15
N ALA A 192 -2.41 -15.99 -15.07
CA ALA A 192 -3.35 -15.57 -14.04
C ALA A 192 -4.82 -15.94 -14.37
N SER A 193 -5.09 -16.33 -15.63
CA SER A 193 -6.42 -16.65 -16.16
C SER A 193 -6.74 -18.15 -16.19
N SER A 194 -5.88 -19.00 -15.61
CA SER A 194 -6.06 -20.45 -15.57
C SER A 194 -6.71 -20.87 -14.27
N ASP A 195 -8.04 -20.99 -14.28
CA ASP A 195 -8.84 -21.79 -13.36
C ASP A 195 -9.37 -23.02 -14.08
#